data_4dec8d78de6ecc39621de4b1560cc7d4
#
_entry.id   4dec8d78de6ecc39621de4b1560cc7d4
#
_cell.length_a   1.000
_cell.length_b   1.000
_cell.length_c   1.000
_cell.angle_alpha   90.00
_cell.angle_beta   90.00
_cell.angle_gamma   90.00
#
_symmetry.space_group_name_H-M   'P 1'
#
loop_
_entity.id
_entity.type
_entity.pdbx_description
1 polymer ?
#
loop_
_entity_poly.entity_id
_entity_poly.type
_entity_poly.pdbx_seq_one_letter_code
_entity_poly.pdbx_strand_id
1 'polypeptide(L)'
;TPVVDGAPELQKKLNASFAFKNDGQNPSASFKDRGMACAYSYLRALVRKHGWDEVLTICASTGDTSAAAALYGAYVGHPIKTAVLLPQGKVTPQQLSQPLGSGATVLEVPGVFDDCMKVVEHLAEHYRVALLNSKNSWRILGQESYAYEVAQWFNWDLAGKVLFVPVGNAGNITAVMS
;
A
#
# COMPACT_ATOMS: atom_id res chain seq x y z
N THR A 1 5.91 7.62 10.19
CA THR A 1 5.25 6.97 11.33
C THR A 1 6.25 6.68 12.43
N PRO A 2 5.86 6.77 13.74
CA PRO A 2 6.80 6.63 14.83
C PRO A 2 7.30 5.19 15.01
N VAL A 3 8.52 5.08 15.52
CA VAL A 3 8.97 3.91 16.27
C VAL A 3 8.70 4.21 17.74
N VAL A 4 8.20 3.25 18.49
CA VAL A 4 7.92 3.39 19.90
C VAL A 4 8.51 2.22 20.67
N ASP A 5 9.11 2.51 21.81
CA ASP A 5 9.65 1.46 22.66
C ASP A 5 8.53 0.55 23.21
N GLY A 6 8.83 -0.71 23.37
CA GLY A 6 7.95 -1.65 24.02
C GLY A 6 7.68 -1.27 25.48
N ALA A 7 6.46 -1.50 25.96
CA ALA A 7 6.11 -1.23 27.34
C ALA A 7 7.10 -1.94 28.31
N PRO A 8 7.62 -1.24 29.33
CA PRO A 8 8.65 -1.79 30.23
C PRO A 8 8.25 -3.12 30.90
N GLU A 9 6.98 -3.23 31.29
CA GLU A 9 6.46 -4.48 31.90
C GLU A 9 6.46 -5.65 30.92
N LEU A 10 6.13 -5.40 29.64
CA LEU A 10 6.13 -6.41 28.60
C LEU A 10 7.56 -6.83 28.26
N GLN A 11 8.49 -5.87 28.16
CA GLN A 11 9.92 -6.16 27.96
C GLN A 11 10.47 -7.01 29.09
N LYS A 12 10.12 -6.70 30.34
CA LYS A 12 10.51 -7.50 31.51
C LYS A 12 9.92 -8.91 31.47
N LYS A 13 8.63 -9.03 31.13
CA LYS A 13 7.95 -10.34 31.02
C LYS A 13 8.55 -11.24 29.95
N LEU A 14 8.94 -10.68 28.83
CA LEU A 14 9.52 -11.40 27.69
C LEU A 14 11.05 -11.52 27.80
N ASN A 15 11.68 -10.90 28.79
CA ASN A 15 13.12 -10.80 28.92
C ASN A 15 13.80 -10.34 27.61
N ALA A 16 13.22 -9.36 26.94
CA ALA A 16 13.66 -8.85 25.66
C ALA A 16 13.44 -7.35 25.55
N SER A 17 14.41 -6.63 24.99
CA SER A 17 14.27 -5.23 24.61
C SER A 17 13.77 -5.16 23.16
N PHE A 18 12.68 -4.42 22.92
CA PHE A 18 12.10 -4.28 21.59
C PHE A 18 11.37 -2.95 21.43
N ALA A 19 11.21 -2.56 20.17
CA ALA A 19 10.41 -1.42 19.76
C ALA A 19 9.43 -1.82 18.65
N PHE A 20 8.36 -1.07 18.51
CA PHE A 20 7.37 -1.24 17.45
C PHE A 20 7.46 -0.12 16.43
N LYS A 21 7.51 -0.46 15.15
CA LYS A 21 7.26 0.48 14.07
C LYS A 21 5.75 0.54 13.82
N ASN A 22 5.13 1.65 14.19
CA ASN A 22 3.67 1.77 14.16
C ASN A 22 3.14 2.34 12.84
N ASP A 23 3.04 1.51 11.81
CA ASP A 23 2.46 1.90 10.53
C ASP A 23 0.93 2.01 10.53
N GLY A 24 0.27 1.64 11.62
CA GLY A 24 -1.15 1.93 11.84
C GLY A 24 -1.48 3.42 11.98
N GLN A 25 -0.48 4.29 12.13
CA GLN A 25 -0.64 5.74 12.14
C GLN A 25 -0.55 6.39 10.75
N ASN A 26 -0.39 5.63 9.70
CA ASN A 26 -0.54 6.14 8.33
C ASN A 26 -2.02 6.49 8.04
N PRO A 27 -2.31 7.35 7.08
CA PRO A 27 -3.67 7.82 6.76
C PRO A 27 -4.70 6.71 6.52
N SER A 28 -4.35 5.61 5.83
CA SER A 28 -5.22 4.44 5.67
C SER A 28 -4.99 3.36 6.76
N ALA A 29 -4.27 3.69 7.82
CA ALA A 29 -3.89 2.81 8.93
C ALA A 29 -3.03 1.60 8.49
N SER A 30 -2.25 1.73 7.41
CA SER A 30 -1.47 0.63 6.85
C SER A 30 -0.17 1.11 6.22
N PHE A 31 0.86 0.26 6.19
CA PHE A 31 2.12 0.52 5.48
C PHE A 31 1.94 0.67 3.96
N LYS A 32 0.79 0.28 3.42
CA LYS A 32 0.47 0.44 1.99
C LYS A 32 0.52 1.90 1.54
N ASP A 33 0.28 2.82 2.45
CA ASP A 33 0.34 4.27 2.20
C ASP A 33 1.69 4.71 1.68
N ARG A 34 2.77 4.15 2.19
CA ARG A 34 4.14 4.46 1.75
C ARG A 34 4.32 4.22 0.25
N GLY A 35 3.88 3.04 -0.18
CA GLY A 35 3.92 2.68 -1.60
C GLY A 35 2.96 3.50 -2.45
N MET A 36 1.75 3.76 -1.96
CA MET A 36 0.76 4.54 -2.71
C MET A 36 1.18 6.00 -2.85
N ALA A 37 1.74 6.61 -1.81
CA ALA A 37 2.27 7.97 -1.89
C ALA A 37 3.31 8.11 -3.00
N CYS A 38 4.26 7.18 -3.09
CA CYS A 38 5.29 7.16 -4.13
C CYS A 38 4.69 6.93 -5.53
N ALA A 39 3.86 5.89 -5.69
CA ALA A 39 3.27 5.52 -6.98
C ALA A 39 2.38 6.63 -7.55
N TYR A 40 1.52 7.23 -6.73
CA TYR A 40 0.67 8.34 -7.18
C TYR A 40 1.46 9.62 -7.45
N SER A 41 2.51 9.91 -6.67
CA SER A 41 3.40 11.04 -6.94
C SER A 41 4.10 10.90 -8.29
N TYR A 42 4.62 9.72 -8.59
CA TYR A 42 5.21 9.43 -9.89
C TYR A 42 4.19 9.52 -11.03
N LEU A 43 3.01 8.92 -10.86
CA LEU A 43 1.95 8.99 -11.86
C LEU A 43 1.52 10.43 -12.13
N ARG A 44 1.40 11.25 -11.10
CA ARG A 44 1.09 12.69 -11.25
C ARG A 44 2.17 13.44 -12.02
N ALA A 45 3.44 13.08 -11.81
CA ALA A 45 4.55 13.66 -12.60
C ALA A 45 4.45 13.27 -14.08
N LEU A 46 4.11 12.00 -14.38
CA LEU A 46 3.88 11.54 -15.76
C LEU A 46 2.70 12.24 -16.41
N VAL A 47 1.57 12.37 -15.71
CA VAL A 47 0.39 13.08 -16.19
C VAL A 47 0.76 14.52 -16.62
N ARG A 48 1.50 15.23 -15.76
CA ARG A 48 1.95 16.60 -16.05
C ARG A 48 2.92 16.64 -17.24
N LYS A 49 3.88 15.71 -17.29
CA LYS A 49 4.88 15.64 -18.35
C LYS A 49 4.27 15.38 -19.72
N HIS A 50 3.25 14.55 -19.80
CA HIS A 50 2.66 14.11 -21.06
C HIS A 50 1.34 14.82 -21.40
N GLY A 51 0.81 15.67 -20.53
CA GLY A 51 -0.45 16.36 -20.74
C GLY A 51 -1.65 15.41 -20.82
N TRP A 52 -1.66 14.35 -20.03
CA TRP A 52 -2.77 13.38 -20.08
C TRP A 52 -4.02 13.95 -19.39
N ASP A 53 -5.13 13.90 -20.09
CA ASP A 53 -6.41 14.41 -19.61
C ASP A 53 -7.14 13.45 -18.68
N GLU A 54 -6.83 12.15 -18.77
CA GLU A 54 -7.40 11.11 -17.92
C GLU A 54 -6.47 9.92 -17.80
N VAL A 55 -6.32 9.41 -16.57
CA VAL A 55 -5.58 8.18 -16.26
C VAL A 55 -6.37 7.38 -15.25
N LEU A 56 -6.56 6.09 -15.53
CA LEU A 56 -7.15 5.16 -14.60
C LEU A 56 -6.06 4.44 -13.80
N THR A 57 -6.18 4.46 -12.49
CA THR A 57 -5.45 3.55 -11.60
C THR A 57 -6.35 2.42 -11.18
N ILE A 58 -5.80 1.22 -11.13
CA ILE A 58 -6.58 0.03 -10.83
C ILE A 58 -5.82 -0.91 -9.89
N CYS A 59 -6.53 -1.54 -8.98
CA CYS A 59 -5.97 -2.64 -8.18
C CYS A 59 -7.05 -3.69 -7.88
N ALA A 60 -6.62 -4.95 -7.78
CA ALA A 60 -7.41 -6.02 -7.20
C ALA A 60 -6.96 -6.20 -5.74
N SER A 61 -7.84 -5.94 -4.77
CA SER A 61 -7.54 -6.16 -3.35
C SER A 61 -8.80 -6.05 -2.50
N THR A 62 -8.96 -6.96 -1.58
CA THR A 62 -10.06 -6.95 -0.58
C THR A 62 -9.67 -6.26 0.74
N GLY A 63 -8.46 -5.67 0.84
CA GLY A 63 -7.94 -5.13 2.09
C GLY A 63 -7.20 -3.80 1.92
N ASP A 64 -6.13 -3.60 2.70
CA ASP A 64 -5.40 -2.34 2.83
C ASP A 64 -4.92 -1.74 1.51
N THR A 65 -4.62 -2.55 0.48
CA THR A 65 -4.19 -2.02 -0.81
C THR A 65 -5.29 -1.22 -1.49
N SER A 66 -6.53 -1.73 -1.49
CA SER A 66 -7.69 -1.02 -2.05
C SER A 66 -8.02 0.24 -1.25
N ALA A 67 -7.96 0.14 0.08
CA ALA A 67 -8.18 1.25 0.99
C ALA A 67 -7.18 2.39 0.74
N ALA A 68 -5.88 2.07 0.71
CA ALA A 68 -4.84 3.05 0.43
C ALA A 68 -4.93 3.61 -0.99
N ALA A 69 -5.17 2.76 -2.01
CA ALA A 69 -5.33 3.23 -3.39
C ALA A 69 -6.47 4.22 -3.54
N ALA A 70 -7.63 3.92 -2.96
CA ALA A 70 -8.80 4.78 -2.99
C ALA A 70 -8.55 6.13 -2.30
N LEU A 71 -7.94 6.11 -1.11
CA LEU A 71 -7.62 7.31 -0.33
C LEU A 71 -6.65 8.23 -1.08
N TYR A 72 -5.54 7.68 -1.58
CA TYR A 72 -4.54 8.48 -2.31
C TYR A 72 -5.05 8.92 -3.68
N GLY A 73 -5.87 8.11 -4.35
CA GLY A 73 -6.55 8.51 -5.58
C GLY A 73 -7.50 9.69 -5.38
N ALA A 74 -8.29 9.68 -4.32
CA ALA A 74 -9.14 10.79 -3.93
C ALA A 74 -8.34 12.06 -3.60
N TYR A 75 -7.23 11.92 -2.88
CA TYR A 75 -6.35 13.04 -2.54
C TYR A 75 -5.71 13.69 -3.76
N VAL A 76 -5.24 12.88 -4.72
CA VAL A 76 -4.61 13.37 -5.95
C VAL A 76 -5.65 13.97 -6.89
N GLY A 77 -6.82 13.38 -6.99
CA GLY A 77 -7.94 13.88 -7.79
C GLY A 77 -7.68 13.86 -9.29
N HIS A 78 -8.49 14.67 -10.01
CA HIS A 78 -8.37 14.79 -11.47
C HIS A 78 -6.94 15.17 -11.92
N PRO A 79 -6.44 14.59 -13.01
CA PRO A 79 -7.11 13.69 -13.98
C PRO A 79 -6.97 12.19 -13.64
N ILE A 80 -6.56 11.83 -12.43
CA ILE A 80 -6.39 10.45 -12.01
C ILE A 80 -7.69 9.95 -11.37
N LYS A 81 -8.22 8.87 -11.92
CA LYS A 81 -9.36 8.13 -11.37
C LYS A 81 -8.89 6.80 -10.79
N THR A 82 -9.56 6.31 -9.77
CA THR A 82 -9.21 5.06 -9.10
C THR A 82 -10.36 4.08 -9.16
N ALA A 83 -10.06 2.87 -9.63
CA ALA A 83 -10.97 1.73 -9.57
C ALA A 83 -10.36 0.60 -8.73
N VAL A 84 -11.21 -0.08 -7.98
CA VAL A 84 -10.87 -1.24 -7.16
C VAL A 84 -11.69 -2.42 -7.64
N LEU A 85 -11.04 -3.54 -7.95
CA LEU A 85 -11.71 -4.79 -8.33
C LEU A 85 -11.74 -5.74 -7.14
N LEU A 86 -12.92 -6.31 -6.91
CA LEU A 86 -13.20 -7.21 -5.80
C LEU A 86 -13.95 -8.44 -6.29
N PRO A 87 -13.71 -9.61 -5.69
CA PRO A 87 -14.50 -10.79 -6.02
C PRO A 87 -15.92 -10.64 -5.48
N GLN A 88 -16.89 -10.85 -6.34
CA GLN A 88 -18.33 -10.67 -6.06
C GLN A 88 -18.77 -11.51 -4.86
N GLY A 89 -19.45 -10.86 -3.91
CA GLY A 89 -20.03 -11.50 -2.72
C GLY A 89 -19.01 -12.09 -1.74
N LYS A 90 -17.71 -11.78 -1.88
CA LYS A 90 -16.63 -12.31 -1.03
C LYS A 90 -15.91 -11.24 -0.20
N VAL A 91 -16.53 -10.08 -0.06
CA VAL A 91 -15.99 -8.96 0.72
C VAL A 91 -16.98 -8.54 1.80
N THR A 92 -16.45 -8.11 2.93
CA THR A 92 -17.28 -7.60 4.02
C THR A 92 -17.62 -6.13 3.82
N PRO A 93 -18.69 -5.61 4.44
CA PRO A 93 -19.01 -4.18 4.43
C PRO A 93 -17.82 -3.32 4.94
N GLN A 94 -17.07 -3.81 5.92
CA GLN A 94 -15.90 -3.12 6.47
C GLN A 94 -14.78 -2.96 5.41
N GLN A 95 -14.56 -3.98 4.59
CA GLN A 95 -13.57 -3.92 3.50
C GLN A 95 -13.99 -2.96 2.38
N LEU A 96 -15.29 -2.77 2.18
CA LEU A 96 -15.85 -1.83 1.20
C LEU A 96 -15.91 -0.39 1.69
N SER A 97 -16.03 -0.20 3.00
CA SER A 97 -16.32 1.12 3.60
C SER A 97 -15.28 2.19 3.21
N GLN A 98 -14.02 1.87 3.25
CA GLN A 98 -12.96 2.83 2.97
C GLN A 98 -12.81 3.16 1.48
N PRO A 99 -12.80 2.19 0.54
CA PRO A 99 -12.81 2.48 -0.89
C PRO A 99 -14.04 3.30 -1.33
N LEU A 100 -15.23 2.92 -0.88
CA LEU A 100 -16.47 3.65 -1.21
C LEU A 100 -16.50 5.04 -0.57
N GLY A 101 -16.12 5.16 0.71
CA GLY A 101 -16.07 6.43 1.41
C GLY A 101 -15.06 7.41 0.82
N SER A 102 -14.01 6.92 0.14
CA SER A 102 -13.05 7.72 -0.59
C SER A 102 -13.49 8.05 -2.03
N GLY A 103 -14.67 7.58 -2.47
CA GLY A 103 -15.18 7.88 -3.81
C GLY A 103 -14.51 7.09 -4.95
N ALA A 104 -13.80 6.01 -4.66
CA ALA A 104 -13.27 5.13 -5.69
C ALA A 104 -14.40 4.34 -6.39
N THR A 105 -14.21 4.04 -7.67
CA THR A 105 -15.11 3.12 -8.38
C THR A 105 -14.82 1.70 -7.92
N VAL A 106 -15.80 1.05 -7.30
CA VAL A 106 -15.68 -0.35 -6.87
C VAL A 106 -16.39 -1.24 -7.88
N LEU A 107 -15.67 -2.20 -8.44
CA LEU A 107 -16.16 -3.17 -9.42
C LEU A 107 -16.13 -4.57 -8.82
N GLU A 108 -17.27 -5.23 -8.77
CA GLU A 108 -17.35 -6.63 -8.39
C GLU A 108 -17.19 -7.54 -9.62
N VAL A 109 -16.25 -8.46 -9.54
CA VAL A 109 -15.95 -9.43 -10.61
C VAL A 109 -16.43 -10.82 -10.17
N PRO A 110 -17.21 -11.53 -10.99
CA PRO A 110 -17.56 -12.92 -10.70
C PRO A 110 -16.30 -13.79 -10.59
N GLY A 111 -16.24 -14.64 -9.57
CA GLY A 111 -15.12 -15.56 -9.37
C GLY A 111 -14.35 -15.34 -8.05
N VAL A 112 -13.04 -15.51 -8.12
CA VAL A 112 -12.12 -15.39 -6.98
C VAL A 112 -11.11 -14.26 -7.19
N PHE A 113 -10.25 -14.03 -6.22
CA PHE A 113 -9.22 -12.97 -6.29
C PHE A 113 -8.34 -13.08 -7.54
N ASP A 114 -7.96 -14.29 -7.94
CA ASP A 114 -7.13 -14.51 -9.13
C ASP A 114 -7.84 -14.09 -10.42
N ASP A 115 -9.16 -14.18 -10.49
CA ASP A 115 -9.94 -13.72 -11.63
C ASP A 115 -9.94 -12.18 -11.70
N CYS A 116 -10.03 -11.50 -10.56
CA CYS A 116 -9.83 -10.05 -10.49
C CYS A 116 -8.42 -9.67 -10.97
N MET A 117 -7.40 -10.44 -10.58
CA MET A 117 -6.02 -10.19 -11.02
C MET A 117 -5.85 -10.33 -12.52
N LYS A 118 -6.43 -11.35 -13.15
CA LYS A 118 -6.42 -11.51 -14.63
C LYS A 118 -7.03 -10.29 -15.33
N VAL A 119 -8.15 -9.79 -14.81
CA VAL A 119 -8.82 -8.61 -15.39
C VAL A 119 -7.93 -7.38 -15.29
N VAL A 120 -7.35 -7.09 -14.11
CA VAL A 120 -6.52 -5.89 -13.95
C VAL A 120 -5.21 -5.97 -14.75
N GLU A 121 -4.61 -7.17 -14.86
CA GLU A 121 -3.41 -7.39 -15.67
C GLU A 121 -3.73 -7.20 -17.17
N HIS A 122 -4.82 -7.77 -17.67
CA HIS A 122 -5.28 -7.57 -19.04
C HIS A 122 -5.54 -6.10 -19.36
N LEU A 123 -6.19 -5.37 -18.46
CA LEU A 123 -6.45 -3.94 -18.65
C LEU A 123 -5.15 -3.13 -18.68
N ALA A 124 -4.18 -3.46 -17.81
CA ALA A 124 -2.89 -2.78 -17.78
C ALA A 124 -2.02 -3.03 -19.01
N GLU A 125 -2.17 -4.19 -19.66
CA GLU A 125 -1.44 -4.53 -20.88
C GLU A 125 -2.01 -3.85 -22.14
N HIS A 126 -3.32 -3.63 -22.22
CA HIS A 126 -4.00 -3.17 -23.43
C HIS A 126 -4.45 -1.71 -23.40
N TYR A 127 -4.51 -1.11 -22.21
CA TYR A 127 -5.00 0.26 -22.02
C TYR A 127 -4.04 1.09 -21.18
N ARG A 128 -4.23 2.41 -21.22
CA ARG A 128 -3.48 3.34 -20.36
C ARG A 128 -4.00 3.28 -18.92
N VAL A 129 -3.65 2.22 -18.23
CA VAL A 129 -4.05 1.94 -16.86
C VAL A 129 -2.82 1.72 -16.01
N ALA A 130 -2.76 2.38 -14.87
CA ALA A 130 -1.70 2.19 -13.88
C ALA A 130 -2.10 1.10 -12.88
N LEU A 131 -1.48 -0.07 -12.97
CA LEU A 131 -1.70 -1.17 -12.03
C LEU A 131 -1.03 -0.87 -10.69
N LEU A 132 -1.82 -0.87 -9.60
CA LEU A 132 -1.36 -0.57 -8.24
C LEU A 132 -1.28 -1.79 -7.32
N ASN A 133 -1.11 -2.98 -7.85
CA ASN A 133 -0.87 -4.20 -7.07
C ASN A 133 0.58 -4.31 -6.59
N SER A 134 0.90 -5.36 -5.83
CA SER A 134 2.19 -5.53 -5.14
C SER A 134 3.40 -5.61 -6.08
N LYS A 135 3.19 -5.92 -7.36
CA LYS A 135 4.23 -5.96 -8.42
C LYS A 135 4.71 -4.56 -8.86
N ASN A 136 4.02 -3.48 -8.48
CA ASN A 136 4.37 -2.14 -8.91
C ASN A 136 5.67 -1.66 -8.23
N SER A 137 6.70 -1.39 -9.04
CA SER A 137 8.04 -1.00 -8.57
C SER A 137 8.05 0.28 -7.76
N TRP A 138 7.22 1.28 -8.12
CA TRP A 138 7.11 2.54 -7.38
C TRP A 138 6.50 2.34 -6.01
N ARG A 139 5.63 1.33 -5.86
CA ARG A 139 5.13 0.96 -4.54
C ARG A 139 6.22 0.33 -3.68
N ILE A 140 7.05 -0.53 -4.25
CA ILE A 140 8.19 -1.14 -3.53
C ILE A 140 9.14 -0.03 -3.10
N LEU A 141 9.54 0.86 -4.01
CA LEU A 141 10.40 2.01 -3.70
C LEU A 141 9.83 2.89 -2.56
N GLY A 142 8.55 3.20 -2.58
CA GLY A 142 7.93 3.96 -1.49
C GLY A 142 7.96 3.26 -0.14
N GLN A 143 7.87 1.93 -0.13
CA GLN A 143 7.93 1.12 1.08
C GLN A 143 9.33 1.03 1.69
N GLU A 144 10.41 1.28 0.95
CA GLU A 144 11.79 1.36 1.47
C GLU A 144 11.92 2.40 2.59
N SER A 145 11.10 3.44 2.57
CA SER A 145 11.06 4.45 3.63
C SER A 145 10.88 3.87 5.04
N TYR A 146 10.28 2.69 5.16
CA TYR A 146 10.16 1.96 6.41
C TYR A 146 11.55 1.62 6.99
N ALA A 147 12.43 1.05 6.18
CA ALA A 147 13.78 0.68 6.60
C ALA A 147 14.61 1.90 7.02
N TYR A 148 14.53 2.98 6.24
CA TYR A 148 15.22 4.23 6.57
C TYR A 148 14.74 4.82 7.91
N GLU A 149 13.44 4.85 8.16
CA GLU A 149 12.90 5.37 9.42
C GLU A 149 13.30 4.50 10.63
N VAL A 150 13.41 3.18 10.46
CA VAL A 150 13.91 2.29 11.51
C VAL A 150 15.41 2.51 11.73
N ALA A 151 16.21 2.58 10.68
CA ALA A 151 17.63 2.82 10.78
C ALA A 151 17.92 4.19 11.45
N GLN A 152 17.17 5.22 11.09
CA GLN A 152 17.28 6.55 11.67
C GLN A 152 16.97 6.55 13.18
N TRP A 153 15.96 5.78 13.61
CA TRP A 153 15.61 5.63 15.03
C TRP A 153 16.77 5.06 15.84
N PHE A 154 17.53 4.13 15.28
CA PHE A 154 18.71 3.52 15.90
C PHE A 154 20.03 4.24 15.56
N ASN A 155 19.97 5.51 15.11
CA ASN A 155 21.13 6.29 14.71
C ASN A 155 22.01 5.57 13.68
N TRP A 156 21.41 4.80 12.78
CA TRP A 156 22.06 3.99 11.74
C TRP A 156 22.92 2.83 12.28
N ASP A 157 22.84 2.53 13.57
CA ASP A 157 23.47 1.36 14.17
C ASP A 157 22.45 0.23 14.33
N LEU A 158 22.47 -0.69 13.39
CA LEU A 158 21.62 -1.88 13.38
C LEU A 158 22.35 -3.15 13.81
N ALA A 159 23.59 -3.04 14.31
CA ALA A 159 24.34 -4.21 14.75
C ALA A 159 23.60 -4.95 15.88
N GLY A 160 23.45 -6.26 15.70
CA GLY A 160 22.73 -7.12 16.66
C GLY A 160 21.21 -6.90 16.74
N LYS A 161 20.62 -6.06 15.88
CA LYS A 161 19.16 -5.88 15.81
C LYS A 161 18.52 -6.97 14.96
N VAL A 162 17.33 -7.40 15.36
CA VAL A 162 16.50 -8.33 14.61
C VAL A 162 15.19 -7.63 14.27
N LEU A 163 14.84 -7.60 12.99
CA LEU A 163 13.62 -6.98 12.51
C LEU A 163 12.58 -8.05 12.14
N PHE A 164 11.41 -7.99 12.76
CA PHE A 164 10.27 -8.84 12.42
C PHE A 164 9.34 -8.06 11.47
N VAL A 165 9.16 -8.58 10.27
CA VAL A 165 8.34 -7.97 9.23
C VAL A 165 7.25 -8.95 8.81
N PRO A 166 5.97 -8.54 8.75
CA PRO A 166 4.92 -9.41 8.22
C PRO A 166 5.09 -9.60 6.72
N VAL A 167 4.95 -10.84 6.26
CA VAL A 167 5.13 -11.22 4.86
C VAL A 167 3.83 -11.84 4.32
N GLY A 168 3.17 -11.11 3.40
CA GLY A 168 2.08 -11.64 2.58
C GLY A 168 2.58 -11.79 1.14
N ASN A 169 2.27 -10.80 0.27
CA ASN A 169 2.74 -10.78 -1.13
C ASN A 169 4.20 -10.33 -1.29
N ALA A 170 4.99 -10.45 -0.24
CA ALA A 170 6.43 -10.16 -0.17
C ALA A 170 6.88 -8.72 -0.51
N GLY A 171 6.02 -7.82 -1.00
CA GLY A 171 6.42 -6.46 -1.39
C GLY A 171 7.08 -5.66 -0.25
N ASN A 172 6.57 -5.80 0.99
CA ASN A 172 7.14 -5.09 2.14
C ASN A 172 8.53 -5.62 2.51
N ILE A 173 8.70 -6.93 2.60
CA ILE A 173 10.01 -7.51 2.91
C ILE A 173 11.02 -7.24 1.78
N THR A 174 10.59 -7.27 0.53
CA THR A 174 11.44 -6.87 -0.60
C THR A 174 11.95 -5.45 -0.42
N ALA A 175 11.07 -4.50 -0.12
CA ALA A 175 11.45 -3.11 0.11
C ALA A 175 12.36 -2.90 1.33
N VAL A 176 12.25 -3.73 2.36
CA VAL A 176 13.12 -3.68 3.55
C VAL A 176 14.51 -4.23 3.25
N MET A 177 14.62 -5.17 2.30
CA MET A 177 15.87 -5.85 1.95
C MET A 177 16.61 -5.21 0.76
N SER A 178 16.00 -4.24 0.08
CA SER A 178 16.62 -3.46 -1.02
C SER A 178 17.66 -2.50 -0.50
#